data_ae66e152898e8dabf40c8d7d09b90a53
#
_entry.id   ae66e152898e8dabf40c8d7d09b90a53
#
_cell.length_a   1.000
_cell.length_b   1.000
_cell.length_c   1.000
_cell.angle_alpha   90.00
_cell.angle_beta   90.00
_cell.angle_gamma   90.00
#
_symmetry.space_group_name_H-M   'P 1'
#
loop_
_entity.id
_entity.type
_entity.pdbx_description
1 polymer ?
#
loop_
_entity_poly.entity_id
_entity_poly.type
_entity_poly.pdbx_seq_one_letter_code
_entity_poly.pdbx_strand_id
1 'polypeptide(L)'
;MLWIALTVISVALWGLADMISKKGTDLNDPHSHIRFVLCTGVAMLVFLPFFRLFSESGSSLIQLLKDYPGFLLITLAYVVSLLFSFFSFRHMEASASAPLCNTSAAMVILMLLGFYAVSGRGRDIGELLTPLNITASLLVCGGVVAIGLVRSAEEKAQPTKKESLIRKVRYYGAGVILFPLLSAFFDALESVGDSLMVDEEAGVGIGSIDYMRLWVLTYVLVCIPLWIYLSVKEKKPYQPFSRRDTLKLASGFTEVAAYTLYILALDREPFFVSFLSSTYCVFSILFSRVFLKEKLSRGQYFCITVIIAGLALFGIAEGLGS
;
A
#
# COMPACT_ATOMS: atom_id res chain seq x y z
N MET A 1 14.87 14.33 8.35
CA MET A 1 14.33 13.67 9.59
C MET A 1 12.80 13.61 9.64
N LEU A 2 12.04 14.68 9.31
CA LEU A 2 10.58 14.66 9.40
C LEU A 2 9.94 13.62 8.46
N TRP A 3 10.42 13.47 7.23
CA TRP A 3 9.91 12.50 6.27
C TRP A 3 10.02 11.04 6.79
N ILE A 4 11.12 10.68 7.48
CA ILE A 4 11.28 9.35 8.09
C ILE A 4 10.19 9.11 9.14
N ALA A 5 9.95 10.09 10.03
CA ALA A 5 8.92 9.96 11.06
C ALA A 5 7.51 9.80 10.43
N LEU A 6 7.18 10.61 9.42
CA LEU A 6 5.92 10.50 8.68
C LEU A 6 5.80 9.13 8.01
N THR A 7 6.86 8.65 7.35
CA THR A 7 6.87 7.32 6.72
C THR A 7 6.65 6.20 7.74
N VAL A 8 7.36 6.24 8.88
CA VAL A 8 7.23 5.20 9.93
C VAL A 8 5.80 5.18 10.49
N ILE A 9 5.20 6.35 10.74
CA ILE A 9 3.81 6.41 11.24
C ILE A 9 2.84 5.92 10.15
N SER A 10 3.04 6.32 8.88
CA SER A 10 2.22 5.88 7.76
C SER A 10 2.24 4.36 7.61
N VAL A 11 3.42 3.74 7.57
CA VAL A 11 3.54 2.28 7.43
C VAL A 11 3.01 1.53 8.65
N ALA A 12 3.08 2.12 9.85
CA ALA A 12 2.45 1.56 11.04
C ALA A 12 0.91 1.56 10.91
N LEU A 13 0.33 2.66 10.42
CA LEU A 13 -1.10 2.74 10.16
C LEU A 13 -1.54 1.78 9.06
N TRP A 14 -0.77 1.62 7.97
CA TRP A 14 -1.06 0.60 6.94
C TRP A 14 -1.00 -0.82 7.51
N GLY A 15 0.00 -1.12 8.34
CA GLY A 15 0.04 -2.41 9.04
C GLY A 15 -1.18 -2.64 9.94
N LEU A 16 -1.69 -1.59 10.58
CA LEU A 16 -2.93 -1.64 11.36
C LEU A 16 -4.16 -1.85 10.47
N ALA A 17 -4.25 -1.13 9.33
CA ALA A 17 -5.32 -1.27 8.36
C ALA A 17 -5.36 -2.71 7.80
N ASP A 18 -4.20 -3.29 7.47
CA ASP A 18 -4.08 -4.68 7.01
C ASP A 18 -4.57 -5.68 8.07
N MET A 19 -4.19 -5.51 9.33
CA MET A 19 -4.67 -6.35 10.43
C MET A 19 -6.20 -6.23 10.60
N ILE A 20 -6.77 -5.02 10.52
CA ILE A 20 -8.22 -4.80 10.58
C ILE A 20 -8.91 -5.46 9.38
N SER A 21 -8.34 -5.31 8.18
CA SER A 21 -8.84 -5.92 6.94
C SER A 21 -8.86 -7.44 7.02
N LYS A 22 -7.79 -8.05 7.53
CA LYS A 22 -7.70 -9.49 7.77
C LYS A 22 -8.82 -9.99 8.70
N LYS A 23 -9.11 -9.23 9.77
CA LYS A 23 -10.21 -9.53 10.70
C LYS A 23 -11.59 -9.29 10.07
N GLY A 24 -11.72 -8.28 9.19
CA GLY A 24 -12.97 -7.89 8.53
C GLY A 24 -13.29 -8.69 7.26
N THR A 25 -12.37 -9.55 6.78
CA THR A 25 -12.60 -10.37 5.59
C THR A 25 -13.60 -11.47 5.86
N ASP A 26 -14.74 -11.42 5.15
CA ASP A 26 -15.78 -12.46 5.21
C ASP A 26 -15.56 -13.45 4.06
N LEU A 27 -15.13 -14.67 4.41
CA LEU A 27 -14.89 -15.75 3.45
C LEU A 27 -16.16 -16.25 2.76
N ASN A 28 -17.34 -16.06 3.40
CA ASN A 28 -18.63 -16.45 2.84
C ASN A 28 -19.19 -15.40 1.86
N ASP A 29 -18.66 -14.16 1.88
CA ASP A 29 -19.05 -13.12 0.96
C ASP A 29 -18.15 -13.10 -0.28
N PRO A 30 -18.64 -13.49 -1.47
CA PRO A 30 -17.86 -13.45 -2.71
C PRO A 30 -17.38 -12.05 -3.08
N HIS A 31 -18.01 -11.01 -2.58
CA HIS A 31 -17.73 -9.61 -2.91
C HIS A 31 -17.06 -8.83 -1.77
N SER A 32 -16.55 -9.51 -0.74
CA SER A 32 -15.90 -8.88 0.42
C SER A 32 -14.77 -7.93 0.02
N HIS A 33 -13.96 -8.27 -0.99
CA HIS A 33 -12.88 -7.42 -1.52
C HIS A 33 -13.39 -6.11 -2.12
N ILE A 34 -14.48 -6.13 -2.88
CA ILE A 34 -15.11 -4.92 -3.45
C ILE A 34 -15.63 -4.00 -2.33
N ARG A 35 -16.20 -4.59 -1.27
CA ARG A 35 -16.70 -3.82 -0.14
C ARG A 35 -15.59 -3.07 0.60
N PHE A 36 -14.39 -3.65 0.73
CA PHE A 36 -13.25 -2.93 1.30
C PHE A 36 -12.93 -1.68 0.48
N VAL A 37 -12.79 -1.81 -0.83
CA VAL A 37 -12.53 -0.68 -1.73
C VAL A 37 -13.61 0.40 -1.61
N LEU A 38 -14.88 0.02 -1.59
CA LEU A 38 -15.99 0.97 -1.45
C LEU A 38 -15.99 1.66 -0.07
N CYS A 39 -15.67 0.93 1.00
CA CYS A 39 -15.55 1.51 2.35
C CYS A 39 -14.39 2.52 2.44
N THR A 40 -13.26 2.24 1.80
CA THR A 40 -12.16 3.19 1.68
C THR A 40 -12.59 4.47 0.93
N GLY A 41 -13.33 4.33 -0.17
CA GLY A 41 -13.90 5.47 -0.89
C GLY A 41 -14.85 6.34 -0.02
N VAL A 42 -15.64 5.70 0.84
CA VAL A 42 -16.48 6.43 1.83
C VAL A 42 -15.63 7.16 2.86
N ALA A 43 -14.59 6.51 3.38
CA ALA A 43 -13.65 7.16 4.31
C ALA A 43 -12.99 8.39 3.65
N MET A 44 -12.55 8.29 2.40
CA MET A 44 -11.99 9.42 1.64
C MET A 44 -12.96 10.60 1.53
N LEU A 45 -14.24 10.33 1.23
CA LEU A 45 -15.26 11.39 1.18
C LEU A 45 -15.42 12.14 2.51
N VAL A 46 -15.28 11.43 3.64
CA VAL A 46 -15.32 12.05 4.97
C VAL A 46 -14.11 12.96 5.21
N PHE A 47 -12.93 12.63 4.66
CA PHE A 47 -11.73 13.45 4.76
C PHE A 47 -11.69 14.64 3.78
N LEU A 48 -12.50 14.63 2.72
CA LEU A 48 -12.49 15.67 1.68
C LEU A 48 -12.71 17.09 2.23
N PRO A 49 -13.66 17.36 3.15
CA PRO A 49 -13.81 18.70 3.75
C PRO A 49 -12.54 19.15 4.49
N PHE A 50 -11.86 18.22 5.17
CA PHE A 50 -10.59 18.50 5.84
C PHE A 50 -9.52 18.94 4.84
N PHE A 51 -9.28 18.20 3.77
CA PHE A 51 -8.33 18.59 2.72
C PHE A 51 -8.72 19.92 2.06
N ARG A 52 -10.01 20.22 1.92
CA ARG A 52 -10.47 21.52 1.39
C ARG A 52 -10.09 22.69 2.27
N LEU A 53 -10.13 22.52 3.59
CA LEU A 53 -9.77 23.58 4.57
C LEU A 53 -8.28 23.92 4.51
N PHE A 54 -7.42 22.97 4.19
CA PHE A 54 -5.96 23.14 4.14
C PHE A 54 -5.42 23.38 2.73
N SER A 55 -6.29 23.46 1.71
CA SER A 55 -5.86 23.74 0.34
C SER A 55 -5.57 25.22 0.14
N GLU A 56 -4.36 25.52 -0.30
CA GLU A 56 -3.90 26.87 -0.59
C GLU A 56 -4.24 27.32 -2.01
N SER A 57 -4.36 26.38 -2.96
CA SER A 57 -4.52 26.70 -4.39
C SER A 57 -5.84 27.38 -4.76
N GLY A 58 -6.88 27.23 -3.93
CA GLY A 58 -8.22 27.70 -4.27
C GLY A 58 -8.89 26.98 -5.46
N SER A 59 -8.16 26.08 -6.15
CA SER A 59 -8.60 25.37 -7.34
C SER A 59 -9.81 24.49 -7.05
N SER A 60 -10.76 24.41 -8.00
CA SER A 60 -11.86 23.47 -7.91
C SER A 60 -11.37 22.04 -8.22
N LEU A 61 -12.07 21.02 -7.69
CA LEU A 61 -11.77 19.61 -8.00
C LEU A 61 -11.81 19.31 -9.50
N ILE A 62 -12.74 19.93 -10.23
CA ILE A 62 -12.87 19.76 -11.69
C ILE A 62 -11.67 20.38 -12.40
N GLN A 63 -11.17 21.51 -11.92
CA GLN A 63 -9.98 22.15 -12.49
C GLN A 63 -8.76 21.26 -12.26
N LEU A 64 -8.54 20.76 -11.05
CA LEU A 64 -7.45 19.83 -10.76
C LEU A 64 -7.47 18.59 -11.67
N LEU A 65 -8.67 18.01 -11.90
CA LEU A 65 -8.79 16.85 -12.80
C LEU A 65 -8.48 17.20 -14.25
N LYS A 66 -8.80 18.42 -14.71
CA LYS A 66 -8.45 18.90 -16.08
C LYS A 66 -6.97 19.14 -16.23
N ASP A 67 -6.33 19.69 -15.19
CA ASP A 67 -4.90 19.99 -15.21
C ASP A 67 -4.06 18.71 -15.12
N TYR A 68 -4.58 17.67 -14.43
CA TYR A 68 -3.89 16.40 -14.18
C TYR A 68 -4.72 15.18 -14.61
N PRO A 69 -5.11 15.04 -15.89
CA PRO A 69 -6.00 13.95 -16.32
C PRO A 69 -5.38 12.56 -16.16
N GLY A 70 -4.06 12.44 -16.25
CA GLY A 70 -3.33 11.18 -16.05
C GLY A 70 -3.43 10.61 -14.64
N PHE A 71 -3.82 11.43 -13.65
CA PHE A 71 -4.01 11.00 -12.27
C PHE A 71 -5.06 9.89 -12.11
N LEU A 72 -6.06 9.87 -12.98
CA LEU A 72 -7.06 8.80 -12.99
C LEU A 72 -6.44 7.40 -13.22
N LEU A 73 -5.36 7.33 -14.01
CA LEU A 73 -4.66 6.07 -14.27
C LEU A 73 -3.88 5.60 -13.02
N ILE A 74 -3.28 6.54 -12.28
CA ILE A 74 -2.58 6.25 -11.01
C ILE A 74 -3.59 5.68 -10.00
N THR A 75 -4.72 6.37 -9.83
CA THR A 75 -5.78 5.90 -8.93
C THR A 75 -6.39 4.56 -9.39
N LEU A 76 -6.53 4.34 -10.69
CA LEU A 76 -7.00 3.06 -11.21
C LEU A 76 -6.01 1.94 -10.91
N ALA A 77 -4.71 2.18 -11.05
CA ALA A 77 -3.67 1.22 -10.67
C ALA A 77 -3.78 0.86 -9.19
N TYR A 78 -3.91 1.86 -8.30
CA TYR A 78 -4.13 1.64 -6.87
C TYR A 78 -5.35 0.76 -6.57
N VAL A 79 -6.52 1.11 -7.12
CA VAL A 79 -7.75 0.34 -6.90
C VAL A 79 -7.64 -1.08 -7.42
N VAL A 80 -6.99 -1.28 -8.57
CA VAL A 80 -6.73 -2.61 -9.14
C VAL A 80 -5.77 -3.40 -8.25
N SER A 81 -4.72 -2.77 -7.71
CA SER A 81 -3.83 -3.37 -6.72
C SER A 81 -4.60 -3.86 -5.49
N LEU A 82 -5.42 -3.00 -4.89
CA LEU A 82 -6.25 -3.35 -3.74
C LEU A 82 -7.20 -4.52 -4.03
N LEU A 83 -7.86 -4.51 -5.20
CA LEU A 83 -8.76 -5.61 -5.58
C LEU A 83 -8.02 -6.94 -5.67
N PHE A 84 -6.84 -6.98 -6.28
CA PHE A 84 -6.02 -8.19 -6.35
C PHE A 84 -5.48 -8.61 -4.98
N SER A 85 -5.06 -7.67 -4.14
CA SER A 85 -4.61 -7.93 -2.78
C SER A 85 -5.71 -8.57 -1.94
N PHE A 86 -6.87 -7.94 -1.84
CA PHE A 86 -8.00 -8.47 -1.06
C PHE A 86 -8.56 -9.76 -1.66
N PHE A 87 -8.50 -9.93 -2.98
CA PHE A 87 -8.89 -11.19 -3.63
C PHE A 87 -7.89 -12.31 -3.29
N SER A 88 -6.60 -12.01 -3.26
CA SER A 88 -5.56 -12.97 -2.89
C SER A 88 -5.72 -13.44 -1.43
N PHE A 89 -6.03 -12.55 -0.47
CA PHE A 89 -6.31 -12.89 0.93
C PHE A 89 -7.50 -13.83 1.10
N ARG A 90 -8.39 -13.88 0.14
CA ARG A 90 -9.50 -14.84 0.13
C ARG A 90 -9.06 -16.23 -0.30
N HIS A 91 -8.10 -16.35 -1.19
CA HIS A 91 -7.68 -17.60 -1.82
C HIS A 91 -6.35 -18.13 -1.30
N MET A 92 -5.56 -17.27 -0.63
CA MET A 92 -4.31 -17.63 0.03
C MET A 92 -4.38 -17.21 1.50
N GLU A 93 -3.55 -17.85 2.34
CA GLU A 93 -3.31 -17.30 3.67
C GLU A 93 -2.65 -15.93 3.52
N ALA A 94 -3.07 -14.95 4.35
CA ALA A 94 -2.50 -13.60 4.32
C ALA A 94 -0.98 -13.61 4.46
N SER A 95 -0.47 -14.60 5.19
CA SER A 95 0.93 -14.91 5.39
C SER A 95 1.72 -15.26 4.13
N ALA A 96 1.07 -15.92 3.18
CA ALA A 96 1.69 -16.26 1.89
C ALA A 96 1.49 -15.14 0.85
N SER A 97 0.38 -14.40 0.94
CA SER A 97 0.04 -13.32 0.01
C SER A 97 0.82 -12.03 0.29
N ALA A 98 0.88 -11.58 1.57
CA ALA A 98 1.51 -10.32 1.92
C ALA A 98 2.97 -10.18 1.43
N PRO A 99 3.84 -11.20 1.54
CA PRO A 99 5.20 -11.10 1.03
C PRO A 99 5.30 -10.92 -0.48
N LEU A 100 4.37 -11.55 -1.23
CA LEU A 100 4.33 -11.43 -2.68
C LEU A 100 3.84 -10.04 -3.09
N CYS A 101 2.84 -9.49 -2.39
CA CYS A 101 2.39 -8.11 -2.58
C CYS A 101 3.53 -7.11 -2.29
N ASN A 102 4.35 -7.36 -1.26
CA ASN A 102 5.46 -6.46 -0.89
C ASN A 102 6.68 -6.52 -1.82
N THR A 103 6.68 -7.36 -2.86
CA THR A 103 7.70 -7.29 -3.91
C THR A 103 7.62 -6.00 -4.74
N SER A 104 6.55 -5.22 -4.58
CA SER A 104 6.38 -3.88 -5.18
C SER A 104 7.56 -2.94 -4.87
N ALA A 105 8.15 -3.00 -3.65
CA ALA A 105 9.32 -2.19 -3.29
C ALA A 105 10.47 -2.28 -4.30
N ALA A 106 10.85 -3.51 -4.67
CA ALA A 106 11.92 -3.71 -5.64
C ALA A 106 11.54 -3.19 -7.03
N MET A 107 10.26 -3.33 -7.42
CA MET A 107 9.75 -2.79 -8.68
C MET A 107 9.77 -1.26 -8.69
N VAL A 108 9.36 -0.60 -7.60
CA VAL A 108 9.40 0.86 -7.46
C VAL A 108 10.80 1.41 -7.65
N ILE A 109 11.80 0.84 -6.95
CA ILE A 109 13.20 1.26 -7.09
C ILE A 109 13.66 1.15 -8.56
N LEU A 110 13.42 0.00 -9.19
CA LEU A 110 13.83 -0.23 -10.58
C LEU A 110 13.13 0.72 -11.56
N MET A 111 11.85 0.99 -11.36
CA MET A 111 11.05 1.88 -12.20
C MET A 111 11.50 3.35 -12.04
N LEU A 112 11.72 3.83 -10.80
CA LEU A 112 12.17 5.21 -10.55
C LEU A 112 13.60 5.42 -11.05
N LEU A 113 14.54 4.52 -10.77
CA LEU A 113 15.90 4.61 -11.30
C LEU A 113 15.91 4.57 -12.83
N GLY A 114 15.09 3.69 -13.43
CA GLY A 114 14.93 3.64 -14.89
C GLY A 114 14.36 4.94 -15.46
N PHE A 115 13.37 5.53 -14.79
CA PHE A 115 12.80 6.81 -15.18
C PHE A 115 13.84 7.93 -15.10
N TYR A 116 14.56 8.08 -14.01
CA TYR A 116 15.60 9.11 -13.84
C TYR A 116 16.73 8.93 -14.86
N ALA A 117 17.17 7.71 -15.12
CA ALA A 117 18.20 7.41 -16.11
C ALA A 117 17.79 7.79 -17.55
N VAL A 118 16.52 7.58 -17.92
CA VAL A 118 16.03 7.83 -19.28
C VAL A 118 15.59 9.29 -19.47
N SER A 119 14.93 9.87 -18.47
CA SER A 119 14.40 11.23 -18.55
C SER A 119 15.49 12.31 -18.37
N GLY A 120 16.58 11.99 -17.67
CA GLY A 120 17.58 12.95 -17.23
C GLY A 120 17.04 14.02 -16.29
N ARG A 121 15.88 13.75 -15.68
CA ARG A 121 15.20 14.64 -14.71
C ARG A 121 15.27 14.02 -13.31
N GLY A 122 15.17 14.87 -12.29
CA GLY A 122 15.22 14.47 -10.88
C GLY A 122 16.66 14.44 -10.36
N ARG A 123 16.84 13.78 -9.20
CA ARG A 123 18.13 13.72 -8.52
C ARG A 123 19.18 12.95 -9.33
N ASP A 124 20.43 13.34 -9.16
CA ASP A 124 21.55 12.59 -9.71
C ASP A 124 21.54 11.17 -9.12
N ILE A 125 21.54 10.18 -10.02
CA ILE A 125 21.59 8.75 -9.65
C ILE A 125 22.81 8.46 -8.75
N GLY A 126 23.93 9.18 -8.96
CA GLY A 126 25.12 9.05 -8.12
C GLY A 126 24.89 9.45 -6.67
N GLU A 127 24.09 10.50 -6.43
CA GLU A 127 23.71 10.95 -5.08
C GLU A 127 22.72 9.98 -4.41
N LEU A 128 21.80 9.39 -5.19
CA LEU A 128 20.87 8.39 -4.69
C LEU A 128 21.55 7.06 -4.36
N LEU A 129 22.52 6.64 -5.18
CA LEU A 129 23.20 5.36 -5.07
C LEU A 129 24.53 5.44 -4.29
N THR A 130 24.53 6.16 -3.15
CA THR A 130 25.68 6.09 -2.23
C THR A 130 25.83 4.67 -1.66
N PRO A 131 27.03 4.22 -1.29
CA PRO A 131 27.20 2.89 -0.69
C PRO A 131 26.30 2.65 0.53
N LEU A 132 26.02 3.71 1.31
CA LEU A 132 25.17 3.63 2.49
C LEU A 132 23.68 3.44 2.09
N ASN A 133 23.19 4.22 1.12
CA ASN A 133 21.83 4.10 0.60
C ASN A 133 21.59 2.74 -0.09
N ILE A 134 22.57 2.25 -0.87
CA ILE A 134 22.49 0.92 -1.47
C ILE A 134 22.41 -0.16 -0.39
N THR A 135 23.27 -0.09 0.63
CA THR A 135 23.27 -1.06 1.74
C THR A 135 21.93 -1.04 2.48
N ALA A 136 21.43 0.17 2.82
CA ALA A 136 20.15 0.34 3.47
C ALA A 136 18.99 -0.23 2.64
N SER A 137 18.94 0.09 1.33
CA SER A 137 17.93 -0.43 0.39
C SER A 137 17.97 -1.96 0.31
N LEU A 138 19.16 -2.56 0.20
CA LEU A 138 19.31 -4.02 0.15
C LEU A 138 18.86 -4.69 1.45
N LEU A 139 19.13 -4.09 2.62
CA LEU A 139 18.66 -4.61 3.91
C LEU A 139 17.14 -4.53 4.00
N VAL A 140 16.52 -3.41 3.62
CA VAL A 140 15.06 -3.24 3.65
C VAL A 140 14.40 -4.20 2.67
N CYS A 141 14.73 -4.14 1.39
CA CYS A 141 14.11 -4.99 0.36
C CYS A 141 14.39 -6.47 0.59
N GLY A 142 15.64 -6.82 0.91
CA GLY A 142 16.03 -8.19 1.23
C GLY A 142 15.31 -8.73 2.47
N GLY A 143 15.15 -7.91 3.50
CA GLY A 143 14.40 -8.24 4.71
C GLY A 143 12.91 -8.46 4.44
N VAL A 144 12.29 -7.60 3.61
CA VAL A 144 10.88 -7.72 3.21
C VAL A 144 10.63 -9.00 2.42
N VAL A 145 11.49 -9.32 1.45
CA VAL A 145 11.40 -10.58 0.69
C VAL A 145 11.64 -11.79 1.60
N ALA A 146 12.68 -11.72 2.45
CA ALA A 146 13.04 -12.82 3.34
C ALA A 146 11.93 -13.15 4.35
N ILE A 147 11.26 -12.15 4.92
CA ILE A 147 10.16 -12.38 5.87
C ILE A 147 9.04 -13.20 5.23
N GLY A 148 8.80 -12.96 3.95
CA GLY A 148 7.84 -13.72 3.17
C GLY A 148 8.24 -15.16 2.91
N LEU A 149 9.48 -15.36 2.53
CA LEU A 149 10.02 -16.70 2.29
C LEU A 149 10.02 -17.53 3.56
N VAL A 150 10.46 -16.95 4.70
CA VAL A 150 10.46 -17.60 6.02
C VAL A 150 9.04 -18.04 6.37
N ARG A 151 8.07 -17.15 6.25
CA ARG A 151 6.68 -17.45 6.57
C ARG A 151 6.09 -18.53 5.68
N SER A 152 6.33 -18.49 4.38
CA SER A 152 5.90 -19.53 3.43
C SER A 152 6.53 -20.90 3.73
N ALA A 153 7.79 -20.93 4.17
CA ALA A 153 8.47 -22.17 4.54
C ALA A 153 7.88 -22.78 5.82
N GLU A 154 7.56 -21.95 6.82
CA GLU A 154 6.97 -22.37 8.10
C GLU A 154 5.56 -22.93 7.93
N GLU A 155 4.75 -22.33 7.07
CA GLU A 155 3.40 -22.82 6.76
C GLU A 155 3.42 -24.21 6.09
N LYS A 156 4.39 -24.45 5.23
CA LYS A 156 4.61 -25.77 4.62
C LYS A 156 5.03 -26.83 5.65
N ALA A 157 5.76 -26.41 6.70
CA ALA A 157 6.24 -27.30 7.74
C ALA A 157 5.19 -27.68 8.80
N GLN A 158 4.13 -26.87 8.95
CA GLN A 158 3.04 -27.13 9.89
C GLN A 158 1.67 -27.13 9.19
N PRO A 159 1.26 -28.22 8.57
CA PRO A 159 -0.07 -28.33 7.99
C PRO A 159 -1.11 -28.34 9.13
N THR A 160 -1.67 -27.17 9.45
CA THR A 160 -2.71 -27.04 10.47
C THR A 160 -4.07 -27.52 9.94
N LYS A 161 -4.94 -27.96 10.86
CA LYS A 161 -6.34 -28.44 10.64
C LYS A 161 -7.27 -27.49 9.84
N LYS A 162 -6.80 -26.35 9.35
CA LYS A 162 -7.47 -25.45 8.38
C LYS A 162 -7.51 -26.00 6.95
N GLU A 163 -6.92 -27.15 6.68
CA GLU A 163 -6.93 -27.80 5.35
C GLU A 163 -8.32 -28.00 4.72
N SER A 164 -9.39 -28.04 5.49
CA SER A 164 -10.73 -28.23 4.93
C SER A 164 -11.28 -26.99 4.19
N LEU A 165 -10.88 -25.79 4.61
CA LEU A 165 -11.20 -24.53 3.93
C LEU A 165 -10.22 -24.26 2.76
N ILE A 166 -8.94 -24.58 2.96
CA ILE A 166 -7.88 -24.48 1.94
C ILE A 166 -8.12 -25.49 0.78
N ARG A 167 -8.81 -26.60 1.00
CA ARG A 167 -9.21 -27.54 -0.06
C ARG A 167 -10.11 -26.90 -1.11
N LYS A 168 -10.91 -25.88 -0.78
CA LYS A 168 -11.64 -25.05 -1.75
C LYS A 168 -10.72 -24.09 -2.54
N VAL A 169 -9.60 -23.70 -1.95
CA VAL A 169 -8.58 -22.81 -2.53
C VAL A 169 -7.73 -23.52 -3.59
N ARG A 170 -7.56 -24.83 -3.49
CA ARG A 170 -6.83 -25.65 -4.48
C ARG A 170 -7.39 -25.64 -5.90
N TYR A 171 -8.55 -25.01 -6.12
CA TYR A 171 -9.20 -24.96 -7.42
C TYR A 171 -8.45 -24.11 -8.47
N TYR A 172 -7.59 -23.18 -8.04
CA TYR A 172 -6.86 -22.28 -8.94
C TYR A 172 -5.38 -22.69 -9.20
N GLY A 173 -4.87 -23.73 -8.52
CA GLY A 173 -3.50 -24.22 -8.71
C GLY A 173 -2.43 -23.13 -8.55
N ALA A 174 -1.39 -23.20 -9.37
CA ALA A 174 -0.31 -22.19 -9.39
C ALA A 174 -0.78 -20.78 -9.79
N GLY A 175 -1.93 -20.65 -10.46
CA GLY A 175 -2.49 -19.37 -10.89
C GLY A 175 -2.86 -18.42 -9.75
N VAL A 176 -3.05 -18.93 -8.52
CA VAL A 176 -3.35 -18.09 -7.35
C VAL A 176 -2.20 -17.15 -7.02
N ILE A 177 -0.94 -17.53 -7.29
CA ILE A 177 0.26 -16.70 -7.07
C ILE A 177 0.24 -15.46 -7.97
N LEU A 178 -0.45 -15.52 -9.10
CA LEU A 178 -0.54 -14.39 -10.03
C LEU A 178 -1.24 -13.17 -9.40
N PHE A 179 -2.23 -13.36 -8.54
CA PHE A 179 -2.99 -12.24 -7.94
C PHE A 179 -2.13 -11.34 -7.07
N PRO A 180 -1.37 -11.83 -6.07
CA PRO A 180 -0.49 -10.95 -5.30
C PRO A 180 0.65 -10.35 -6.13
N LEU A 181 1.14 -11.01 -7.18
CA LEU A 181 2.13 -10.43 -8.09
C LEU A 181 1.54 -9.32 -8.95
N LEU A 182 0.30 -9.48 -9.43
CA LEU A 182 -0.41 -8.40 -10.12
C LEU A 182 -0.69 -7.24 -9.16
N SER A 183 -1.08 -7.53 -7.91
CA SER A 183 -1.20 -6.50 -6.89
C SER A 183 0.10 -5.72 -6.73
N ALA A 184 1.24 -6.41 -6.55
CA ALA A 184 2.55 -5.78 -6.42
C ALA A 184 2.94 -4.92 -7.63
N PHE A 185 2.63 -5.37 -8.83
CA PHE A 185 2.91 -4.63 -10.05
C PHE A 185 2.10 -3.34 -10.14
N PHE A 186 0.79 -3.40 -9.89
CA PHE A 186 -0.08 -2.22 -9.92
C PHE A 186 0.20 -1.26 -8.76
N ASP A 187 0.58 -1.78 -7.59
CA ASP A 187 1.04 -1.00 -6.44
C ASP A 187 2.34 -0.25 -6.77
N ALA A 188 3.28 -0.90 -7.44
CA ALA A 188 4.51 -0.25 -7.89
C ALA A 188 4.24 0.86 -8.94
N LEU A 189 3.33 0.62 -9.88
CA LEU A 189 2.93 1.64 -10.87
C LEU A 189 2.30 2.86 -10.19
N GLU A 190 1.44 2.63 -9.21
CA GLU A 190 0.83 3.70 -8.43
C GLU A 190 1.88 4.47 -7.63
N SER A 191 2.72 3.79 -6.85
CA SER A 191 3.76 4.44 -6.02
C SER A 191 4.76 5.26 -6.83
N VAL A 192 5.12 4.78 -8.04
CA VAL A 192 5.94 5.57 -9.00
C VAL A 192 5.15 6.78 -9.50
N GLY A 193 3.88 6.58 -9.84
CA GLY A 193 2.99 7.68 -10.25
C GLY A 193 2.86 8.75 -9.16
N ASP A 194 2.67 8.34 -7.91
CA ASP A 194 2.59 9.24 -6.76
C ASP A 194 3.88 10.05 -6.60
N SER A 195 5.03 9.35 -6.64
CA SER A 195 6.34 10.00 -6.57
C SER A 195 6.50 11.06 -7.64
N LEU A 196 6.20 10.75 -8.90
CA LEU A 196 6.32 11.67 -10.03
C LEU A 196 5.27 12.80 -10.01
N MET A 197 4.14 12.61 -9.35
CA MET A 197 3.14 13.69 -9.23
C MET A 197 3.56 14.76 -8.21
N VAL A 198 4.20 14.37 -7.10
CA VAL A 198 4.61 15.32 -6.05
C VAL A 198 6.04 15.84 -6.22
N ASP A 199 6.89 15.12 -6.93
CA ASP A 199 8.28 15.52 -7.18
C ASP A 199 8.35 16.76 -8.09
N GLU A 200 8.89 17.88 -7.57
CA GLU A 200 9.03 19.13 -8.31
C GLU A 200 10.15 19.07 -9.35
N GLU A 201 11.19 18.26 -9.12
CA GLU A 201 12.37 18.17 -9.99
C GLU A 201 12.18 17.18 -11.14
N ALA A 202 11.68 16.00 -10.83
CA ALA A 202 11.52 14.92 -11.81
C ALA A 202 10.14 14.88 -12.44
N GLY A 203 9.13 15.37 -11.76
CA GLY A 203 7.73 15.16 -12.07
C GLY A 203 6.91 16.42 -12.31
N VAL A 204 5.76 16.48 -11.67
CA VAL A 204 4.72 17.49 -11.89
C VAL A 204 4.71 18.55 -10.79
N GLY A 205 5.11 18.22 -9.56
CA GLY A 205 5.16 19.13 -8.42
C GLY A 205 3.79 19.57 -7.90
N ILE A 206 2.80 18.67 -7.88
CA ILE A 206 1.51 18.98 -7.27
C ILE A 206 1.64 19.00 -5.74
N GLY A 207 1.15 20.05 -5.08
CA GLY A 207 1.18 20.11 -3.63
C GLY A 207 0.38 19.01 -2.96
N SER A 208 0.90 18.47 -1.85
CA SER A 208 0.37 17.30 -1.13
C SER A 208 -1.14 17.36 -0.87
N ILE A 209 -1.67 18.52 -0.49
CA ILE A 209 -3.09 18.69 -0.16
C ILE A 209 -3.95 18.64 -1.43
N ASP A 210 -3.53 19.26 -2.52
CA ASP A 210 -4.24 19.21 -3.80
C ASP A 210 -4.14 17.82 -4.43
N TYR A 211 -3.01 17.14 -4.24
CA TYR A 211 -2.86 15.72 -4.52
C TYR A 211 -3.96 14.91 -3.82
N MET A 212 -4.10 15.05 -2.50
CA MET A 212 -5.10 14.31 -1.72
C MET A 212 -6.54 14.63 -2.14
N ARG A 213 -6.83 15.88 -2.50
CA ARG A 213 -8.15 16.28 -3.03
C ARG A 213 -8.45 15.61 -4.37
N LEU A 214 -7.48 15.56 -5.25
CA LEU A 214 -7.59 14.92 -6.56
C LEU A 214 -7.72 13.41 -6.41
N TRP A 215 -6.96 12.82 -5.48
CA TRP A 215 -7.02 11.39 -5.15
C TRP A 215 -8.42 10.97 -4.67
N VAL A 216 -9.04 11.73 -3.75
CA VAL A 216 -10.42 11.47 -3.32
C VAL A 216 -11.38 11.50 -4.52
N LEU A 217 -11.30 12.53 -5.37
CA LEU A 217 -12.18 12.65 -6.54
C LEU A 217 -12.05 11.46 -7.48
N THR A 218 -10.82 11.13 -7.89
CA THR A 218 -10.55 10.06 -8.86
C THR A 218 -10.87 8.69 -8.28
N TYR A 219 -10.60 8.46 -7.00
CA TYR A 219 -10.96 7.22 -6.32
C TYR A 219 -12.47 7.00 -6.28
N VAL A 220 -13.23 8.04 -5.94
CA VAL A 220 -14.70 7.98 -5.94
C VAL A 220 -15.23 7.69 -7.35
N LEU A 221 -14.67 8.32 -8.39
CA LEU A 221 -15.04 8.05 -9.78
C LEU A 221 -14.81 6.57 -10.14
N VAL A 222 -13.67 6.00 -9.74
CA VAL A 222 -13.37 4.56 -9.97
C VAL A 222 -14.28 3.65 -9.13
N CYS A 223 -14.74 4.09 -7.95
CA CYS A 223 -15.66 3.34 -7.12
C CYS A 223 -17.10 3.28 -7.67
N ILE A 224 -17.54 4.23 -8.50
CA ILE A 224 -18.90 4.26 -9.04
C ILE A 224 -19.27 2.95 -9.78
N PRO A 225 -18.50 2.46 -10.76
CA PRO A 225 -18.77 1.19 -11.43
C PRO A 225 -18.82 0.00 -10.45
N LEU A 226 -17.93 -0.04 -9.46
CA LEU A 226 -17.90 -1.10 -8.46
C LEU A 226 -19.15 -1.08 -7.56
N TRP A 227 -19.61 0.12 -7.19
CA TRP A 227 -20.84 0.30 -6.41
C TRP A 227 -22.08 -0.14 -7.19
N ILE A 228 -22.17 0.24 -8.50
CA ILE A 228 -23.23 -0.18 -9.39
C ILE A 228 -23.24 -1.71 -9.53
N TYR A 229 -22.07 -2.29 -9.82
CA TYR A 229 -21.91 -3.75 -9.95
C TYR A 229 -22.41 -4.47 -8.69
N LEU A 230 -21.96 -4.04 -7.50
CA LEU A 230 -22.36 -4.68 -6.25
C LEU A 230 -23.85 -4.54 -5.97
N SER A 231 -24.42 -3.35 -6.23
CA SER A 231 -25.85 -3.07 -6.04
C SER A 231 -26.73 -3.91 -6.96
N VAL A 232 -26.33 -4.10 -8.22
CA VAL A 232 -27.03 -4.97 -9.18
C VAL A 232 -26.95 -6.43 -8.74
N LYS A 233 -25.79 -6.91 -8.33
CA LYS A 233 -25.59 -8.30 -7.86
C LYS A 233 -26.39 -8.63 -6.61
N GLU A 234 -26.49 -7.69 -5.67
CA GLU A 234 -27.24 -7.87 -4.44
C GLU A 234 -28.74 -7.53 -4.57
N LYS A 235 -29.15 -7.03 -5.73
CA LYS A 235 -30.54 -6.58 -6.01
C LYS A 235 -31.04 -5.52 -5.03
N LYS A 236 -30.12 -4.73 -4.46
CA LYS A 236 -30.39 -3.62 -3.55
C LYS A 236 -29.22 -2.63 -3.56
N PRO A 237 -29.44 -1.33 -3.30
CA PRO A 237 -28.34 -0.38 -3.16
C PRO A 237 -27.38 -0.80 -2.06
N TYR A 238 -26.08 -0.80 -2.37
CA TYR A 238 -25.06 -1.09 -1.35
C TYR A 238 -25.01 0.01 -0.30
N GLN A 239 -25.02 -0.40 0.97
CA GLN A 239 -24.97 0.51 2.13
C GLN A 239 -23.73 0.20 2.97
N PRO A 240 -22.68 1.05 2.91
CA PRO A 240 -21.40 0.82 3.59
C PRO A 240 -21.48 0.92 5.11
N PHE A 241 -22.49 1.62 5.66
CA PHE A 241 -22.67 1.81 7.10
C PHE A 241 -23.39 0.64 7.81
N SER A 242 -23.36 -0.54 7.21
CA SER A 242 -23.92 -1.74 7.84
C SER A 242 -22.98 -2.31 8.92
N ARG A 243 -23.55 -2.99 9.94
CA ARG A 243 -22.73 -3.70 10.96
C ARG A 243 -21.75 -4.69 10.36
N ARG A 244 -22.08 -5.27 9.20
CA ARG A 244 -21.24 -6.19 8.45
C ARG A 244 -19.93 -5.53 7.97
N ASP A 245 -20.00 -4.24 7.63
CA ASP A 245 -18.91 -3.50 7.00
C ASP A 245 -18.15 -2.57 7.97
N THR A 246 -18.49 -2.59 9.27
CA THR A 246 -17.85 -1.73 10.28
C THR A 246 -16.33 -1.85 10.32
N LEU A 247 -15.80 -3.09 10.26
CA LEU A 247 -14.35 -3.30 10.23
C LEU A 247 -13.74 -2.85 8.89
N LYS A 248 -14.48 -2.97 7.79
CA LYS A 248 -14.04 -2.49 6.48
C LYS A 248 -13.95 -0.96 6.45
N LEU A 249 -14.95 -0.28 7.06
CA LEU A 249 -14.91 1.16 7.24
C LEU A 249 -13.74 1.59 8.15
N ALA A 250 -13.54 0.92 9.28
CA ALA A 250 -12.42 1.22 10.18
C ALA A 250 -11.07 1.06 9.46
N SER A 251 -10.91 0.00 8.66
CA SER A 251 -9.73 -0.18 7.80
C SER A 251 -9.59 0.97 6.80
N GLY A 252 -10.66 1.36 6.11
CA GLY A 252 -10.66 2.48 5.17
C GLY A 252 -10.25 3.81 5.80
N PHE A 253 -10.75 4.13 7.01
CA PHE A 253 -10.32 5.33 7.74
C PHE A 253 -8.83 5.29 8.10
N THR A 254 -8.32 4.13 8.55
CA THR A 254 -6.91 3.96 8.88
C THR A 254 -6.05 4.07 7.62
N GLU A 255 -6.51 3.52 6.50
CA GLU A 255 -5.88 3.60 5.19
C GLU A 255 -5.72 5.05 4.72
N VAL A 256 -6.80 5.85 4.75
CA VAL A 256 -6.77 7.25 4.33
C VAL A 256 -5.84 8.08 5.22
N ALA A 257 -5.82 7.83 6.53
CA ALA A 257 -4.90 8.50 7.44
C ALA A 257 -3.44 8.14 7.13
N ALA A 258 -3.15 6.86 6.88
CA ALA A 258 -1.83 6.39 6.50
C ALA A 258 -1.36 7.03 5.19
N TYR A 259 -2.22 6.99 4.17
CA TYR A 259 -1.91 7.54 2.86
C TYR A 259 -1.68 9.06 2.89
N THR A 260 -2.43 9.79 3.72
CA THR A 260 -2.19 11.23 3.93
C THR A 260 -0.78 11.50 4.45
N LEU A 261 -0.33 10.75 5.45
CA LEU A 261 1.02 10.90 6.00
C LEU A 261 2.10 10.46 5.00
N TYR A 262 1.81 9.44 4.21
CA TYR A 262 2.67 8.99 3.12
C TYR A 262 2.90 10.09 2.08
N ILE A 263 1.85 10.73 1.59
CA ILE A 263 1.96 11.82 0.61
C ILE A 263 2.71 13.04 1.19
N LEU A 264 2.49 13.38 2.46
CA LEU A 264 3.25 14.43 3.14
C LEU A 264 4.74 14.08 3.31
N ALA A 265 5.07 12.80 3.45
CA ALA A 265 6.46 12.34 3.47
C ALA A 265 7.06 12.36 2.06
N LEU A 266 6.30 11.89 1.07
CA LEU A 266 6.66 11.78 -0.33
C LEU A 266 7.04 13.14 -0.94
N ASP A 267 6.30 14.19 -0.58
CA ASP A 267 6.55 15.60 -0.94
C ASP A 267 7.94 16.09 -0.51
N ARG A 268 8.56 15.43 0.46
CA ARG A 268 9.89 15.78 0.99
C ARG A 268 11.00 14.91 0.45
N GLU A 269 10.72 13.64 0.21
CA GLU A 269 11.69 12.64 -0.21
C GLU A 269 11.03 11.57 -1.11
N PRO A 270 10.74 11.93 -2.39
CA PRO A 270 9.94 11.07 -3.27
C PRO A 270 10.54 9.68 -3.49
N PHE A 271 11.86 9.59 -3.71
CA PHE A 271 12.51 8.34 -4.05
C PHE A 271 12.46 7.32 -2.90
N PHE A 272 12.96 7.71 -1.71
CA PHE A 272 13.09 6.75 -0.61
C PHE A 272 11.73 6.40 0.01
N VAL A 273 10.82 7.36 0.14
CA VAL A 273 9.50 7.13 0.73
C VAL A 273 8.68 6.14 -0.10
N SER A 274 8.75 6.21 -1.43
CA SER A 274 7.99 5.34 -2.33
C SER A 274 8.23 3.85 -2.08
N PHE A 275 9.48 3.43 -1.93
CA PHE A 275 9.74 2.01 -1.69
C PHE A 275 9.74 1.63 -0.20
N LEU A 276 10.05 2.58 0.70
CA LEU A 276 9.96 2.33 2.14
C LEU A 276 8.52 2.07 2.60
N SER A 277 7.53 2.54 1.86
CA SER A 277 6.12 2.24 2.13
C SER A 277 5.86 0.75 2.28
N SER A 278 6.54 -0.11 1.51
CA SER A 278 6.41 -1.58 1.58
C SER A 278 6.85 -2.18 2.92
N THR A 279 7.52 -1.42 3.80
CA THR A 279 7.88 -1.91 5.14
C THR A 279 6.68 -2.06 6.08
N TYR A 280 5.47 -1.65 5.67
CA TYR A 280 4.24 -1.84 6.45
C TYR A 280 3.97 -3.31 6.82
N CYS A 281 4.51 -4.27 6.06
CA CYS A 281 4.40 -5.70 6.37
C CYS A 281 4.99 -6.04 7.74
N VAL A 282 6.04 -5.33 8.20
CA VAL A 282 6.62 -5.50 9.54
C VAL A 282 5.58 -5.18 10.60
N PHE A 283 4.90 -4.04 10.46
CA PHE A 283 3.85 -3.62 11.40
C PHE A 283 2.62 -4.51 11.30
N SER A 284 2.22 -4.95 10.09
CA SER A 284 1.14 -5.91 9.90
C SER A 284 1.40 -7.19 10.70
N ILE A 285 2.62 -7.72 10.66
CA ILE A 285 3.02 -8.91 11.41
C ILE A 285 3.04 -8.63 12.91
N LEU A 286 3.62 -7.51 13.35
CA LEU A 286 3.68 -7.14 14.77
C LEU A 286 2.27 -6.97 15.36
N PHE A 287 1.37 -6.26 14.67
CA PHE A 287 -0.01 -6.11 15.11
C PHE A 287 -0.79 -7.42 15.08
N SER A 288 -0.57 -8.27 14.08
CA SER A 288 -1.16 -9.63 14.07
C SER A 288 -0.71 -10.44 15.28
N ARG A 289 0.57 -10.32 15.72
CA ARG A 289 1.05 -10.96 16.95
C ARG A 289 0.33 -10.43 18.18
N VAL A 290 0.23 -9.10 18.32
CA VAL A 290 -0.35 -8.47 19.53
C VAL A 290 -1.86 -8.70 19.60
N PHE A 291 -2.60 -8.42 18.52
CA PHE A 291 -4.06 -8.42 18.51
C PHE A 291 -4.67 -9.76 18.14
N LEU A 292 -4.03 -10.53 17.24
CA LEU A 292 -4.51 -11.85 16.83
C LEU A 292 -3.81 -12.98 17.58
N LYS A 293 -2.85 -12.67 18.48
CA LYS A 293 -2.07 -13.61 19.29
C LYS A 293 -1.31 -14.65 18.44
N GLU A 294 -0.91 -14.28 17.23
CA GLU A 294 -0.09 -15.13 16.35
C GLU A 294 1.32 -15.26 16.92
N LYS A 295 1.91 -16.43 16.82
CA LYS A 295 3.29 -16.65 17.28
C LYS A 295 4.25 -16.32 16.15
N LEU A 296 5.21 -15.45 16.41
CA LEU A 296 6.30 -15.17 15.46
C LEU A 296 7.44 -16.17 15.67
N SER A 297 8.03 -16.62 14.57
CA SER A 297 9.21 -17.46 14.59
C SER A 297 10.49 -16.64 14.79
N ARG A 298 11.57 -17.35 15.11
CA ARG A 298 12.90 -16.74 15.21
C ARG A 298 13.36 -16.13 13.88
N GLY A 299 13.02 -16.79 12.75
CA GLY A 299 13.33 -16.28 11.41
C GLY A 299 12.62 -14.96 11.10
N GLN A 300 11.33 -14.84 11.46
CA GLN A 300 10.57 -13.61 11.29
C GLN A 300 11.16 -12.45 12.13
N TYR A 301 11.55 -12.71 13.39
CA TYR A 301 12.22 -11.69 14.22
C TYR A 301 13.54 -11.25 13.60
N PHE A 302 14.35 -12.17 13.06
CA PHE A 302 15.58 -11.83 12.38
C PHE A 302 15.33 -10.91 11.18
N CYS A 303 14.37 -11.24 10.31
CA CYS A 303 14.01 -10.40 9.16
C CYS A 303 13.53 -8.99 9.59
N ILE A 304 12.69 -8.90 10.63
CA ILE A 304 12.26 -7.61 11.19
C ILE A 304 13.47 -6.78 11.66
N THR A 305 14.42 -7.41 12.35
CA THR A 305 15.63 -6.73 12.81
C THR A 305 16.48 -6.20 11.65
N VAL A 306 16.59 -6.98 10.56
CA VAL A 306 17.30 -6.56 9.35
C VAL A 306 16.62 -5.36 8.69
N ILE A 307 15.28 -5.34 8.60
CA ILE A 307 14.53 -4.20 8.05
C ILE A 307 14.74 -2.95 8.91
N ILE A 308 14.64 -3.08 10.25
CA ILE A 308 14.85 -1.96 11.19
C ILE A 308 16.28 -1.42 11.06
N ALA A 309 17.27 -2.28 10.92
CA ALA A 309 18.65 -1.87 10.70
C ALA A 309 18.82 -1.09 9.38
N GLY A 310 18.16 -1.53 8.30
CA GLY A 310 18.14 -0.78 7.04
C GLY A 310 17.49 0.60 7.17
N LEU A 311 16.35 0.70 7.85
CA LEU A 311 15.70 1.99 8.14
C LEU A 311 16.59 2.93 8.96
N ALA A 312 17.30 2.40 9.97
CA ALA A 312 18.24 3.18 10.77
C ALA A 312 19.42 3.69 9.94
N LEU A 313 19.92 2.90 8.98
CA LEU A 313 20.99 3.32 8.07
C LEU A 313 20.54 4.47 7.15
N PHE A 314 19.29 4.50 6.69
CA PHE A 314 18.77 5.67 5.96
C PHE A 314 18.76 6.93 6.81
N GLY A 315 18.37 6.83 8.10
CA GLY A 315 18.44 7.95 9.02
C GLY A 315 19.85 8.47 9.25
N ILE A 316 20.84 7.57 9.28
CA ILE A 316 22.27 7.94 9.38
C ILE A 316 22.74 8.59 8.08
N ALA A 317 22.38 8.05 6.91
CA ALA A 317 22.74 8.60 5.62
C ALA A 317 22.26 10.04 5.46
N GLU A 318 21.01 10.32 5.84
CA GLU A 318 20.44 11.68 5.82
C GLU A 318 21.17 12.62 6.81
N GLY A 319 21.51 12.13 8.00
CA GLY A 319 22.24 12.92 9.01
C GLY A 319 23.70 13.24 8.61
N LEU A 320 24.30 12.45 7.71
CA LEU A 320 25.66 12.70 7.20
C LEU A 320 25.66 13.59 5.95
N GLY A 321 24.55 13.65 5.21
CA GLY A 321 24.39 14.46 4.00
C GLY A 321 23.85 15.88 4.25
N SER A 322 23.38 16.15 5.49
CA SER A 322 22.93 17.46 5.96
C SER A 322 24.05 18.17 6.73
#